data_83f0a9b8b11466a0a98d1e39097dddb1
#
_entry.id   83f0a9b8b11466a0a98d1e39097dddb1
#
_cell.length_a   1.000
_cell.length_b   1.000
_cell.length_c   1.000
_cell.angle_alpha   90.00
_cell.angle_beta   90.00
_cell.angle_gamma   90.00
#
_symmetry.space_group_name_H-M   'P 1'
#
loop_
_entity.id
_entity.type
_entity.pdbx_description
1 polymer ?
#
loop_
_entity_poly.entity_id
_entity_poly.type
_entity_poly.pdbx_seq_one_letter_code
_entity_poly.pdbx_strand_id
1 'polypeptide(L)'
;MKEHVLQGDVEMANELDLCARYSLLRATKAIKKYDYQEANHWVAEYKRCSHELEELMEKKLNAEKEKRQLDQLVKTLQAKGVNIQIIRGIKNA
;
A
#
# COMPACT_ATOMS: atom_id res chain seq x y z
N MET A 1 3.19 8.59 4.95
CA MET A 1 2.78 7.51 4.04
C MET A 1 3.25 7.65 2.60
N LYS A 2 3.68 8.82 2.21
CA LYS A 2 4.16 9.12 0.85
C LYS A 2 5.15 8.09 0.29
N GLU A 3 6.03 7.57 1.14
CA GLU A 3 7.11 6.66 0.74
C GLU A 3 6.65 5.20 0.66
N HIS A 4 5.47 4.88 1.20
CA HIS A 4 5.01 3.51 1.37
C HIS A 4 3.88 3.12 0.43
N VAL A 5 3.26 4.09 -0.25
CA VAL A 5 2.12 3.87 -1.14
C VAL A 5 2.33 4.59 -2.47
N LEU A 6 1.54 4.25 -3.48
CA LEU A 6 1.55 4.96 -4.74
C LEU A 6 1.11 6.41 -4.54
N GLN A 7 1.59 7.32 -5.40
CA GLN A 7 1.32 8.74 -5.26
C GLN A 7 -0.19 9.07 -5.25
N GLY A 8 -0.98 8.38 -6.04
CA GLY A 8 -2.43 8.57 -6.07
C GLY A 8 -3.15 8.07 -4.82
N ASP A 9 -2.49 7.27 -3.99
CA ASP A 9 -3.07 6.68 -2.78
C ASP A 9 -2.63 7.37 -1.49
N VAL A 10 -1.78 8.41 -1.58
CA VAL A 10 -1.19 9.06 -0.39
C VAL A 10 -2.26 9.65 0.53
N GLU A 11 -3.24 10.35 -0.01
CA GLU A 11 -4.29 10.98 0.79
C GLU A 11 -5.10 9.94 1.55
N MET A 12 -5.55 8.89 0.86
CA MET A 12 -6.28 7.79 1.50
C MET A 12 -5.42 7.08 2.55
N ALA A 13 -4.15 6.82 2.25
CA ALA A 13 -3.23 6.18 3.18
C ALA A 13 -3.04 7.01 4.45
N ASN A 14 -2.94 8.33 4.33
CA ASN A 14 -2.83 9.22 5.48
C ASN A 14 -4.10 9.17 6.35
N GLU A 15 -5.26 9.15 5.73
CA GLU A 15 -6.53 9.03 6.46
C GLU A 15 -6.64 7.69 7.19
N LEU A 16 -6.24 6.60 6.53
CA LEU A 16 -6.25 5.26 7.14
C LEU A 16 -5.26 5.16 8.30
N ASP A 17 -4.08 5.76 8.17
CA ASP A 17 -3.09 5.81 9.23
C ASP A 17 -3.62 6.56 10.45
N LEU A 18 -4.24 7.72 10.26
CA LEU A 18 -4.87 8.48 11.34
C LEU A 18 -6.00 7.69 12.00
N CYS A 19 -6.84 7.04 11.21
CA CYS A 19 -7.92 6.20 11.71
C CYS A 19 -7.37 5.06 12.57
N ALA A 20 -6.32 4.39 12.13
CA ALA A 20 -5.69 3.29 12.87
C ALA A 20 -5.14 3.78 14.22
N ARG A 21 -4.42 4.90 14.22
CA ARG A 21 -3.84 5.49 15.45
C ARG A 21 -4.93 5.94 16.42
N TYR A 22 -5.94 6.62 15.92
CA TYR A 22 -7.07 7.07 16.73
C TYR A 22 -7.81 5.90 17.35
N SER A 23 -8.05 4.84 16.58
CA SER A 23 -8.75 3.65 17.06
C SER A 23 -8.02 2.97 18.21
N LEU A 24 -6.69 2.82 18.12
CA LEU A 24 -5.88 2.26 19.22
C LEU A 24 -5.88 3.15 20.45
N LEU A 25 -5.85 4.46 20.27
CA LEU A 25 -5.96 5.40 21.38
C LEU A 25 -7.29 5.24 22.11
N ARG A 26 -8.38 5.14 21.38
CA ARG A 26 -9.71 4.93 21.94
C ARG A 26 -9.84 3.59 22.64
N ALA A 27 -9.26 2.53 22.06
CA ALA A 27 -9.23 1.22 22.70
C ALA A 27 -8.49 1.26 24.04
N THR A 28 -7.34 1.94 24.08
CA THR A 28 -6.56 2.11 25.32
C THR A 28 -7.37 2.86 26.41
N LYS A 29 -8.08 3.93 26.02
CA LYS A 29 -8.92 4.67 26.95
C LYS A 29 -10.07 3.82 27.50
N ALA A 30 -10.67 3.00 26.66
CA ALA A 30 -11.74 2.08 27.08
C ALA A 30 -11.21 1.03 28.07
N ILE A 31 -10.02 0.49 27.83
CA ILE A 31 -9.38 -0.47 28.75
C ILE A 31 -9.13 0.15 30.12
N LYS A 32 -8.74 1.42 30.17
CA LYS A 32 -8.54 2.15 31.45
C LYS A 32 -9.82 2.25 32.26
N LYS A 33 -10.96 2.20 31.62
CA LYS A 33 -12.30 2.20 32.26
C LYS A 33 -12.83 0.79 32.46
N TYR A 34 -12.06 -0.23 32.10
CA TYR A 34 -12.48 -1.63 32.11
C TYR A 34 -13.67 -1.91 31.18
N ASP A 35 -13.87 -1.09 30.17
CA ASP A 35 -14.89 -1.26 29.14
C ASP A 35 -14.30 -2.03 27.95
N TYR A 36 -14.26 -3.36 28.10
CA TYR A 36 -13.67 -4.22 27.06
C TYR A 36 -14.55 -4.35 25.84
N GLN A 37 -15.85 -4.15 25.96
CA GLN A 37 -16.75 -4.14 24.81
C GLN A 37 -16.42 -2.97 23.87
N GLU A 38 -16.27 -1.78 24.43
CA GLU A 38 -15.87 -0.60 23.66
C GLU A 38 -14.45 -0.76 23.11
N ALA A 39 -13.52 -1.29 23.91
CA ALA A 39 -12.15 -1.53 23.49
C ALA A 39 -12.11 -2.46 22.27
N ASN A 40 -12.88 -3.54 22.30
CA ASN A 40 -12.95 -4.49 21.18
C ASN A 40 -13.53 -3.86 19.90
N HIS A 41 -14.49 -2.95 20.05
CA HIS A 41 -15.04 -2.19 18.93
C HIS A 41 -13.93 -1.38 18.23
N TRP A 42 -13.11 -0.67 19.01
CA TRP A 42 -12.02 0.13 18.45
C TRP A 42 -10.88 -0.71 17.88
N VAL A 43 -10.62 -1.88 18.47
CA VAL A 43 -9.65 -2.82 17.92
C VAL A 43 -10.12 -3.33 16.55
N ALA A 44 -11.42 -3.60 16.39
CA ALA A 44 -11.98 -4.00 15.09
C ALA A 44 -11.82 -2.88 14.05
N GLU A 45 -12.06 -1.62 14.44
CA GLU A 45 -11.81 -0.48 13.56
C GLU A 45 -10.34 -0.33 13.18
N TYR A 46 -9.44 -0.52 14.13
CA TYR A 46 -8.02 -0.54 13.85
C TYR A 46 -7.66 -1.60 12.81
N LYS A 47 -8.16 -2.82 12.98
CA LYS A 47 -7.90 -3.93 12.05
C LYS A 47 -8.38 -3.60 10.64
N ARG A 48 -9.56 -2.98 10.51
CA ARG A 48 -10.09 -2.57 9.23
C ARG A 48 -9.18 -1.54 8.55
N CYS A 49 -8.82 -0.48 9.27
CA CYS A 49 -7.96 0.59 8.74
C CYS A 49 -6.58 0.06 8.37
N SER A 50 -5.97 -0.76 9.23
CA SER A 50 -4.64 -1.30 8.99
C SER A 50 -4.63 -2.28 7.83
N HIS A 51 -5.67 -3.09 7.66
CA HIS A 51 -5.78 -4.02 6.55
C HIS A 51 -5.88 -3.28 5.21
N GLU A 52 -6.71 -2.26 5.13
CA GLU A 52 -6.82 -1.43 3.93
C GLU A 52 -5.49 -0.72 3.62
N LEU A 53 -4.79 -0.27 4.64
CA LEU A 53 -3.49 0.37 4.48
C LEU A 53 -2.44 -0.62 3.96
N GLU A 54 -2.43 -1.84 4.50
CA GLU A 54 -1.55 -2.91 4.00
C GLU A 54 -1.81 -3.20 2.52
N GLU A 55 -3.06 -3.21 2.09
CA GLU A 55 -3.41 -3.40 0.67
C GLU A 55 -2.83 -2.30 -0.22
N LEU A 56 -2.88 -1.04 0.22
CA LEU A 56 -2.28 0.07 -0.53
C LEU A 56 -0.75 -0.06 -0.60
N MET A 57 -0.12 -0.49 0.47
CA MET A 57 1.32 -0.71 0.53
C MET A 57 1.73 -1.87 -0.38
N GLU A 58 0.98 -2.96 -0.37
CA GLU A 58 1.21 -4.11 -1.25
C GLU A 58 1.05 -3.73 -2.72
N LYS A 59 0.07 -2.91 -3.05
CA LYS A 59 -0.14 -2.38 -4.40
C LYS A 59 1.10 -1.65 -4.91
N LYS A 60 1.73 -0.83 -4.07
CA LYS A 60 2.98 -0.16 -4.41
C LYS A 60 4.12 -1.14 -4.64
N LEU A 61 4.29 -2.11 -3.75
CA LEU A 61 5.34 -3.11 -3.88
C LEU A 61 5.19 -3.92 -5.17
N ASN A 62 3.96 -4.29 -5.53
CA ASN A 62 3.67 -5.01 -6.76
C ASN A 62 3.99 -4.17 -8.00
N ALA A 63 3.64 -2.87 -7.99
CA ALA A 63 3.94 -1.96 -9.08
C ALA A 63 5.46 -1.81 -9.27
N GLU A 64 6.23 -1.69 -8.19
CA GLU A 64 7.68 -1.60 -8.23
C GLU A 64 8.31 -2.89 -8.75
N LYS A 65 7.76 -4.03 -8.35
CA LYS A 65 8.21 -5.36 -8.81
C LYS A 65 8.00 -5.52 -10.32
N GLU A 66 6.83 -5.14 -10.82
CA GLU A 66 6.52 -5.18 -12.25
C GLU A 66 7.47 -4.29 -13.04
N LYS A 67 7.74 -3.09 -12.54
CA LYS A 67 8.68 -2.17 -13.18
C LYS A 67 10.08 -2.77 -13.26
N ARG A 68 10.58 -3.39 -12.20
CA ARG A 68 11.89 -4.04 -12.19
C ARG A 68 11.95 -5.20 -13.19
N GLN A 69 10.89 -6.00 -13.26
CA GLN A 69 10.81 -7.10 -14.22
C GLN A 69 10.85 -6.59 -15.65
N LEU A 70 10.12 -5.52 -15.95
CA LEU A 70 10.12 -4.91 -17.27
C LEU A 70 11.51 -4.35 -17.62
N ASP A 71 12.15 -3.62 -16.72
CA ASP A 71 13.47 -3.05 -16.92
C ASP A 71 14.50 -4.16 -17.20
N GLN A 72 14.41 -5.27 -16.51
CA GLN A 72 15.28 -6.41 -16.74
C GLN A 72 15.03 -7.08 -18.10
N LEU A 73 13.77 -7.21 -18.49
CA LEU A 73 13.40 -7.72 -19.81
C LEU A 73 13.97 -6.84 -20.91
N VAL A 74 13.81 -5.53 -20.78
CA VAL A 74 14.35 -4.55 -21.72
C VAL A 74 15.87 -4.70 -21.87
N LYS A 75 16.59 -4.80 -20.76
CA LYS A 75 18.04 -5.02 -20.77
C LYS A 75 18.43 -6.32 -21.46
N THR A 76 17.72 -7.40 -21.19
CA THR A 76 17.96 -8.70 -21.82
C THR A 76 17.75 -8.63 -23.33
N LEU A 77 16.69 -7.97 -23.77
CA LEU A 77 16.36 -7.81 -25.19
C LEU A 77 17.38 -6.90 -25.91
N GLN A 78 17.85 -5.84 -25.23
CA GLN A 78 18.94 -5.02 -25.76
C GLN A 78 20.19 -5.83 -26.03
N ALA A 79 20.58 -6.70 -25.10
CA ALA A 79 21.74 -7.57 -25.24
C ALA A 79 21.61 -8.55 -26.43
N LYS A 80 20.35 -8.87 -26.81
CA LYS A 80 20.04 -9.73 -27.96
C LYS A 80 19.83 -8.95 -29.27
N GLY A 81 19.97 -7.61 -29.26
CA GLY A 81 19.80 -6.76 -30.43
C GLY A 81 18.35 -6.50 -30.82
N VAL A 82 17.38 -6.71 -29.92
CA VAL A 82 15.97 -6.46 -30.19
C VAL A 82 15.67 -4.96 -30.06
N ASN A 83 14.79 -4.44 -30.94
CA ASN A 83 14.39 -3.04 -30.92
C ASN A 83 13.44 -2.76 -29.73
N ILE A 84 13.94 -2.02 -28.75
CA ILE A 84 13.23 -1.70 -27.50
C ILE A 84 12.03 -0.80 -27.75
N GLN A 85 12.07 0.09 -28.74
CA GLN A 85 10.96 0.99 -29.04
C GLN A 85 9.71 0.23 -29.48
N ILE A 86 9.86 -0.88 -30.20
CA ILE A 86 8.74 -1.76 -30.56
C ILE A 86 8.09 -2.34 -29.32
N ILE A 87 8.87 -2.79 -28.34
CA ILE A 87 8.38 -3.36 -27.09
C ILE A 87 7.61 -2.31 -26.28
N ARG A 88 8.15 -1.10 -26.19
CA ARG A 88 7.47 0.01 -25.49
C ARG A 88 6.18 0.41 -26.20
N GLY A 89 6.16 0.42 -27.53
CA GLY A 89 4.98 0.68 -28.32
C GLY A 89 3.87 -0.34 -28.04
N ILE A 90 4.21 -1.62 -27.98
CA ILE A 90 3.26 -2.70 -27.63
C ILE A 90 2.68 -2.49 -26.24
N LYS A 91 3.50 -2.14 -25.25
CA LYS A 91 3.06 -1.91 -23.89
C LYS A 91 2.14 -0.70 -23.75
N ASN A 92 2.38 0.34 -24.53
CA ASN A 92 1.63 1.59 -24.48
C ASN A 92 0.38 1.60 -25.37
N ALA A 93 0.25 0.60 -26.22
CA ALA A 93 -0.94 0.42 -27.05
C ALA A 93 -2.07 -0.25 -26.22
#